data_21dd7b674fbe693108f9be7137218177
#
_entry.id   21dd7b674fbe693108f9be7137218177
#
_cell.length_a   1.000
_cell.length_b   1.000
_cell.length_c   1.000
_cell.angle_alpha   90.00
_cell.angle_beta   90.00
_cell.angle_gamma   90.00
#
_symmetry.space_group_name_H-M   'P 1'
#
loop_
_entity.id
_entity.type
_entity.pdbx_description
1 polymer ?
#
loop_
_entity_poly.entity_id
_entity_poly.type
_entity_poly.pdbx_seq_one_letter_code
_entity_poly.pdbx_strand_id
1 'polypeptide(L)'
;MNIIVSGGGTGGHIYPALTIIRAIQRREPSARILYVGTPHGLEADIVPREGLNFIAVDLAGFERHLSFENVLRAWRAVRAVARARGIVHGFHPDIAIGTGGYVAGPILLAASLAGVPTLVQEQNAVAGVTN
;
A
#
# COMPACT_ATOMS: atom_id res chain seq x y z
N MET A 1 13.40 -9.61 -9.09
CA MET A 1 12.14 -9.71 -8.33
C MET A 1 11.50 -8.33 -8.23
N ASN A 2 10.23 -8.25 -8.52
CA ASN A 2 9.45 -7.02 -8.40
C ASN A 2 8.59 -7.07 -7.13
N ILE A 3 8.67 -6.06 -6.30
CA ILE A 3 8.01 -6.03 -4.98
C ILE A 3 7.22 -4.73 -4.84
N ILE A 4 5.93 -4.86 -4.55
CA ILE A 4 5.12 -3.72 -4.12
C ILE A 4 5.10 -3.68 -2.60
N VAL A 5 5.33 -2.50 -2.02
CA VAL A 5 5.17 -2.24 -0.60
C VAL A 5 4.16 -1.12 -0.43
N SER A 6 3.21 -1.28 0.47
CA SER A 6 2.17 -0.29 0.72
C SER A 6 1.93 -0.12 2.21
N GLY A 7 1.94 1.12 2.63
CA GLY A 7 1.66 1.50 4.01
C GLY A 7 1.62 3.02 4.10
N GLY A 8 0.76 3.56 4.92
CA GLY A 8 0.65 5.00 4.93
C GLY A 8 -0.17 5.57 6.08
N GLY A 9 -0.24 6.88 6.08
CA GLY A 9 -0.97 7.66 7.06
C GLY A 9 -0.12 8.06 8.26
N THR A 10 0.54 7.13 8.89
CA THR A 10 1.33 7.37 10.11
C THR A 10 2.73 6.77 10.02
N GLY A 11 3.65 7.29 10.84
CA GLY A 11 4.99 6.73 10.98
C GLY A 11 4.99 5.25 11.41
N GLY A 12 3.98 4.85 12.19
CA GLY A 12 3.81 3.45 12.61
C GLY A 12 3.60 2.47 11.46
N HIS A 13 3.17 2.94 10.30
CA HIS A 13 3.02 2.12 9.10
C HIS A 13 4.19 2.30 8.12
N ILE A 14 4.77 3.49 8.07
CA ILE A 14 5.79 3.85 7.09
C ILE A 14 7.16 3.31 7.49
N TYR A 15 7.58 3.47 8.74
CA TYR A 15 8.90 3.03 9.19
C TYR A 15 9.08 1.51 9.17
N PRO A 16 8.08 0.69 9.56
CA PRO A 16 8.18 -0.75 9.33
C PRO A 16 8.34 -1.11 7.85
N ALA A 17 7.61 -0.43 6.96
CA ALA A 17 7.75 -0.64 5.52
C ALA A 17 9.17 -0.34 5.04
N LEU A 18 9.73 0.80 5.44
CA LEU A 18 11.10 1.17 5.07
C LEU A 18 12.12 0.18 5.63
N THR A 19 11.93 -0.33 6.83
CA THR A 19 12.80 -1.32 7.44
C THR A 19 12.79 -2.62 6.64
N ILE A 20 11.62 -3.07 6.23
CA ILE A 20 11.47 -4.26 5.37
C ILE A 20 12.17 -4.04 4.02
N ILE A 21 11.95 -2.88 3.41
CA ILE A 21 12.56 -2.54 2.12
C ILE A 21 14.10 -2.57 2.23
N ARG A 22 14.66 -1.98 3.26
CA ARG A 22 16.11 -1.98 3.47
C ARG A 22 16.66 -3.38 3.65
N ALA A 23 15.95 -4.24 4.38
CA ALA A 23 16.34 -5.63 4.54
C ALA A 23 16.33 -6.38 3.20
N ILE A 24 15.31 -6.15 2.38
CA ILE A 24 15.22 -6.75 1.05
C ILE A 24 16.36 -6.25 0.16
N GLN A 25 16.64 -4.96 0.16
CA GLN A 25 17.71 -4.37 -0.66
C GLN A 25 19.09 -4.92 -0.31
N ARG A 26 19.31 -5.23 0.96
CA ARG A 26 20.59 -5.84 1.39
C ARG A 26 20.75 -7.28 0.89
N ARG A 27 19.65 -8.03 0.78
CA ARG A 27 19.67 -9.44 0.36
C ARG A 27 19.52 -9.60 -1.14
N GLU A 28 18.78 -8.70 -1.77
CA GLU A 28 18.44 -8.72 -3.18
C GLU A 28 18.67 -7.32 -3.77
N PRO A 29 19.92 -6.91 -4.01
CA PRO A 29 20.19 -5.56 -4.52
C PRO A 29 19.54 -5.26 -5.87
N SER A 30 19.22 -6.29 -6.65
CA SER A 30 18.56 -6.16 -7.96
C SER A 30 17.04 -6.10 -7.86
N ALA A 31 16.45 -6.22 -6.67
CA ALA A 31 15.01 -6.15 -6.50
C ALA A 31 14.48 -4.77 -6.90
N ARG A 32 13.41 -4.78 -7.70
CA ARG A 32 12.70 -3.56 -8.06
C ARG A 32 11.57 -3.36 -7.06
N ILE A 33 11.59 -2.23 -6.37
CA ILE A 33 10.62 -1.93 -5.32
C ILE A 33 9.80 -0.72 -5.73
N LEU A 34 8.47 -0.88 -5.67
CA LEU A 34 7.52 0.19 -5.86
C LEU A 34 6.76 0.40 -4.54
N TYR A 35 6.84 1.60 -4.01
CA TYR A 35 6.05 1.98 -2.84
C TYR A 35 4.75 2.65 -3.28
N VAL A 36 3.64 2.18 -2.76
CA VAL A 36 2.32 2.76 -3.02
C VAL A 36 1.76 3.34 -1.72
N GLY A 37 1.48 4.62 -1.74
CA GLY A 37 0.96 5.35 -0.59
C GLY A 37 -0.09 6.37 -1.00
N THR A 38 -0.43 7.27 -0.09
CA THR A 38 -1.38 8.35 -0.35
C THR A 38 -0.65 9.64 -0.70
N PRO A 39 -1.29 10.57 -1.45
CA PRO A 39 -0.62 11.80 -1.84
C PRO A 39 -0.44 12.80 -0.68
N HIS A 40 -1.20 12.65 0.41
CA HIS A 40 -1.21 13.61 1.53
C HIS A 40 -0.63 13.03 2.82
N GLY A 41 -0.22 11.77 2.85
CA GLY A 41 0.41 11.15 4.00
C GLY A 41 1.90 11.47 4.09
N LEU A 42 2.49 11.13 5.23
CA LEU A 42 3.93 11.31 5.46
C LEU A 42 4.77 10.55 4.44
N GLU A 43 4.26 9.45 3.91
CA GLU A 43 4.95 8.62 2.93
C GLU A 43 5.22 9.36 1.63
N ALA A 44 4.37 10.28 1.24
CA ALA A 44 4.58 11.07 0.02
C ALA A 44 5.84 11.93 0.06
N ASP A 45 6.29 12.28 1.25
CA ASP A 45 7.51 13.05 1.47
C ASP A 45 8.70 12.15 1.82
N ILE A 46 8.50 11.21 2.74
CA ILE A 46 9.58 10.37 3.27
C ILE A 46 10.10 9.38 2.22
N VAL A 47 9.19 8.70 1.51
CA VAL A 47 9.57 7.61 0.61
C VAL A 47 10.40 8.09 -0.58
N PRO A 48 10.01 9.17 -1.29
CA PRO A 48 10.86 9.70 -2.35
C PRO A 48 12.24 10.17 -1.87
N ARG A 49 12.33 10.71 -0.65
CA ARG A 49 13.63 11.11 -0.07
C ARG A 49 14.56 9.93 0.15
N GLU A 50 14.02 8.74 0.36
CA GLU A 50 14.81 7.50 0.49
C GLU A 50 15.27 6.95 -0.88
N GLY A 51 14.98 7.64 -1.96
CA GLY A 51 15.35 7.20 -3.30
C GLY A 51 14.49 6.08 -3.88
N LEU A 52 13.31 5.85 -3.31
CA LEU A 52 12.40 4.79 -3.75
C LEU A 52 11.39 5.30 -4.78
N ASN A 53 11.00 4.44 -5.70
CA ASN A 53 9.89 4.72 -6.60
C ASN A 53 8.58 4.76 -5.82
N PHE A 54 7.81 5.80 -6.04
CA PHE A 54 6.59 6.06 -5.30
C PHE A 54 5.43 6.36 -6.25
N ILE A 55 4.29 5.73 -6.00
CA ILE A 55 3.03 6.05 -6.65
C ILE A 55 2.01 6.41 -5.57
N ALA A 56 1.33 7.54 -5.75
CA ALA A 56 0.25 7.95 -4.86
C ALA A 56 -1.10 7.48 -5.39
N VAL A 57 -1.89 6.91 -4.50
CA VAL A 57 -3.29 6.57 -4.77
C VAL A 57 -4.16 7.44 -3.88
N ASP A 58 -4.99 8.27 -4.50
CA ASP A 58 -5.89 9.13 -3.76
C ASP A 58 -7.09 8.33 -3.27
N LEU A 59 -7.19 8.20 -1.95
CA LEU A 59 -8.29 7.54 -1.27
C LEU A 59 -9.24 8.56 -0.62
N ALA A 60 -9.29 9.79 -1.15
CA ALA A 60 -10.18 10.83 -0.64
C ALA A 60 -11.60 10.30 -0.50
N GLY A 61 -12.13 10.28 0.73
CA GLY A 61 -13.43 9.73 1.07
C GLY A 61 -13.43 8.32 1.64
N PHE A 62 -12.26 7.67 1.76
CA PHE A 62 -12.14 6.43 2.54
C PHE A 62 -11.97 6.72 4.04
N GLU A 63 -12.05 7.97 4.41
CA GLU A 63 -12.00 8.39 5.81
C GLU A 63 -13.25 7.95 6.56
N ARG A 64 -13.07 7.69 7.85
CA ARG A 64 -14.07 7.14 8.78
C ARG A 64 -15.30 8.04 9.00
N HIS A 65 -15.82 8.73 8.02
CA HIS A 65 -17.04 9.48 8.22
C HIS A 65 -18.26 8.61 7.88
N LEU A 66 -18.99 8.27 8.93
CA LEU A 66 -20.33 7.69 8.90
C LEU A 66 -21.33 8.74 8.36
N SER A 67 -21.14 9.23 7.17
CA SER A 67 -22.17 10.04 6.52
C SER A 67 -23.02 9.15 5.62
N PHE A 68 -24.23 9.60 5.36
CA PHE A 68 -25.27 8.86 4.63
C PHE A 68 -24.94 8.51 3.17
N GLU A 69 -23.71 8.66 2.75
CA GLU A 69 -23.26 8.47 1.37
C GLU A 69 -22.61 7.09 1.15
N ASN A 70 -23.27 6.03 1.59
CA ASN A 70 -22.76 4.66 1.42
C ASN A 70 -22.53 4.29 -0.05
N VAL A 71 -23.34 4.81 -0.96
CA VAL A 71 -23.19 4.57 -2.40
C VAL A 71 -21.92 5.23 -2.93
N LEU A 72 -21.65 6.47 -2.52
CA LEU A 72 -20.45 7.20 -2.93
C LEU A 72 -19.18 6.56 -2.35
N ARG A 73 -19.25 6.06 -1.12
CA ARG A 73 -18.16 5.30 -0.50
C ARG A 73 -17.86 4.01 -1.26
N ALA A 74 -18.90 3.25 -1.60
CA ALA A 74 -18.74 2.04 -2.38
C ALA A 74 -18.11 2.33 -3.75
N TRP A 75 -18.55 3.39 -4.41
CA TRP A 75 -17.99 3.83 -5.69
C TRP A 75 -16.51 4.20 -5.56
N ARG A 76 -16.14 4.96 -4.53
CA ARG A 76 -14.74 5.34 -4.27
C ARG A 76 -13.87 4.14 -3.95
N ALA A 77 -14.40 3.18 -3.19
CA ALA A 77 -13.71 1.92 -2.92
C ALA A 77 -13.45 1.13 -4.20
N VAL A 78 -14.46 1.03 -5.08
CA VAL A 78 -14.31 0.37 -6.39
C VAL A 78 -13.25 1.07 -7.24
N ARG A 79 -13.26 2.40 -7.27
CA ARG A 79 -12.24 3.16 -8.00
C ARG A 79 -10.84 2.95 -7.44
N ALA A 80 -10.70 2.89 -6.11
CA ALA A 80 -9.42 2.63 -5.46
C ALA A 80 -8.88 1.25 -5.84
N VAL A 81 -9.73 0.22 -5.82
CA VAL A 81 -9.35 -1.13 -6.23
C VAL A 81 -9.02 -1.18 -7.72
N ALA A 82 -9.79 -0.50 -8.57
CA ALA A 82 -9.51 -0.42 -10.01
C ALA A 82 -8.16 0.24 -10.28
N ARG A 83 -7.86 1.33 -9.57
CA ARG A 83 -6.56 2.01 -9.65
C ARG A 83 -5.43 1.07 -9.18
N ALA A 84 -5.64 0.37 -8.08
CA ALA A 84 -4.68 -0.59 -7.55
C ALA A 84 -4.43 -1.74 -8.53
N ARG A 85 -5.48 -2.24 -9.20
CA ARG A 85 -5.33 -3.27 -10.25
C ARG A 85 -4.46 -2.78 -11.39
N GLY A 86 -4.64 -1.55 -11.82
CA GLY A 86 -3.80 -0.95 -12.87
C GLY A 86 -2.34 -0.90 -12.46
N ILE A 87 -2.05 -0.54 -11.22
CA ILE A 87 -0.69 -0.51 -10.68
C ILE A 87 -0.09 -1.92 -10.64
N VAL A 88 -0.84 -2.89 -10.12
CA VAL A 88 -0.39 -4.29 -10.02
C VAL A 88 -0.11 -4.85 -11.41
N HIS A 89 -1.01 -4.68 -12.36
CA HIS A 89 -0.82 -5.17 -13.72
C HIS A 89 0.34 -4.47 -14.44
N GLY A 90 0.54 -3.18 -14.20
CA GLY A 90 1.63 -2.44 -14.82
C GLY A 90 3.01 -2.79 -14.26
N PHE A 91 3.09 -3.07 -12.99
CA PHE A 91 4.37 -3.36 -12.33
C PHE A 91 4.77 -4.83 -12.38
N HIS A 92 3.82 -5.74 -12.51
CA HIS A 92 4.03 -7.20 -12.48
C HIS A 92 4.78 -7.65 -11.20
N PRO A 93 4.23 -7.40 -10.01
CA PRO A 93 4.92 -7.76 -8.78
C PRO A 93 4.95 -9.27 -8.56
N ASP A 94 6.04 -9.75 -7.98
CA ASP A 94 6.16 -11.12 -7.51
C ASP A 94 5.57 -11.29 -6.11
N ILE A 95 5.53 -10.22 -5.33
CA ILE A 95 4.93 -10.19 -3.99
C ILE A 95 4.45 -8.76 -3.69
N ALA A 96 3.40 -8.65 -2.91
CA ALA A 96 2.91 -7.38 -2.36
C ALA A 96 2.91 -7.43 -0.84
N ILE A 97 3.49 -6.42 -0.21
CA ILE A 97 3.66 -6.33 1.25
C ILE A 97 2.89 -5.11 1.75
N GLY A 98 2.04 -5.32 2.74
CA GLY A 98 1.30 -4.24 3.40
C GLY A 98 1.71 -4.08 4.86
N THR A 99 1.92 -2.86 5.28
CA THR A 99 2.30 -2.54 6.68
C THR A 99 1.23 -1.78 7.42
N GLY A 100 0.08 -1.56 6.81
CA GLY A 100 -1.08 -0.95 7.43
C GLY A 100 -1.47 0.38 6.80
N GLY A 101 -2.57 0.93 7.29
CA GLY A 101 -3.19 2.11 6.71
C GLY A 101 -4.20 1.75 5.62
N TYR A 102 -5.03 2.72 5.26
CA TYR A 102 -6.13 2.50 4.32
C TYR A 102 -5.66 2.17 2.90
N VAL A 103 -4.48 2.65 2.50
CA VAL A 103 -3.95 2.44 1.16
C VAL A 103 -3.52 0.98 0.95
N ALA A 104 -3.05 0.30 2.00
CA ALA A 104 -2.60 -1.07 1.90
C ALA A 104 -3.73 -2.04 1.54
N GLY A 105 -4.95 -1.81 2.02
CA GLY A 105 -6.10 -2.67 1.75
C GLY A 105 -6.37 -2.87 0.26
N PRO A 106 -6.66 -1.82 -0.50
CA PRO A 106 -6.91 -1.93 -1.94
C PRO A 106 -5.75 -2.54 -2.72
N ILE A 107 -4.51 -2.21 -2.36
CA ILE A 107 -3.32 -2.74 -3.04
C ILE A 107 -3.18 -4.25 -2.80
N LEU A 108 -3.31 -4.70 -1.56
CA LEU A 108 -3.21 -6.13 -1.26
C LEU A 108 -4.38 -6.92 -1.84
N LEU A 109 -5.58 -6.35 -1.82
CA LEU A 109 -6.74 -6.98 -2.45
C LEU A 109 -6.53 -7.14 -3.96
N ALA A 110 -6.09 -6.10 -4.64
CA ALA A 110 -5.82 -6.16 -6.07
C ALA A 110 -4.73 -7.19 -6.40
N ALA A 111 -3.65 -7.22 -5.61
CA ALA A 111 -2.58 -8.20 -5.78
C ALA A 111 -3.10 -9.64 -5.57
N SER A 112 -3.88 -9.85 -4.52
CA SER A 112 -4.46 -11.16 -4.23
C SER A 112 -5.39 -11.63 -5.36
N LEU A 113 -6.24 -10.76 -5.88
CA LEU A 113 -7.12 -11.08 -7.00
C LEU A 113 -6.34 -11.38 -8.29
N ALA A 114 -5.15 -10.83 -8.44
CA ALA A 114 -4.27 -11.12 -9.58
C ALA A 114 -3.40 -12.37 -9.36
N GLY A 115 -3.58 -13.09 -8.27
CA GLY A 115 -2.80 -14.28 -7.95
C GLY A 115 -1.40 -13.99 -7.41
N VAL A 116 -1.12 -12.76 -7.02
CA VAL A 116 0.17 -12.36 -6.45
C VAL A 116 0.19 -12.68 -4.96
N PRO A 117 1.22 -13.35 -4.43
CA PRO A 117 1.36 -13.57 -2.99
C PRO A 117 1.36 -12.25 -2.22
N THR A 118 0.68 -12.23 -1.09
CA THR A 118 0.61 -11.05 -0.23
C THR A 118 1.15 -11.36 1.16
N LEU A 119 1.79 -10.35 1.77
CA LEU A 119 2.29 -10.43 3.13
C LEU A 119 1.81 -9.21 3.90
N VAL A 120 1.29 -9.43 5.08
CA VAL A 120 0.82 -8.36 5.97
C VAL A 120 1.73 -8.31 7.20
N GLN A 121 2.26 -7.13 7.49
CA GLN A 121 2.98 -6.87 8.72
C GLN A 121 2.07 -6.05 9.65
N GLU A 122 1.90 -6.51 10.88
CA GLU A 122 1.10 -5.85 11.89
C GLU A 122 1.92 -5.72 13.18
N GLN A 123 2.08 -4.50 13.66
CA GLN A 123 2.82 -4.21 14.87
C GLN A 123 1.97 -4.27 16.15
N ASN A 124 0.66 -4.33 16.02
CA ASN A 124 -0.26 -4.41 17.14
C ASN A 124 -0.60 -5.87 17.46
N ALA A 125 -0.96 -6.14 18.70
CA ALA A 125 -1.36 -7.49 19.13
C ALA A 125 -2.66 -7.96 18.48
N VAL A 126 -3.49 -7.02 18.00
CA VAL A 126 -4.76 -7.31 17.33
C VAL A 126 -4.70 -6.71 15.91
N ALA A 127 -5.07 -7.52 14.93
CA ALA A 127 -5.12 -7.07 13.54
C ALA A 127 -6.12 -5.93 13.37
N GLY A 128 -5.74 -4.92 12.59
CA GLY A 128 -6.63 -3.82 12.23
C GLY A 128 -7.68 -4.26 11.19
N VAL A 129 -8.62 -3.36 10.93
CA VAL A 129 -9.73 -3.63 9.98
C VAL A 129 -9.21 -3.92 8.57
N THR A 130 -8.11 -3.28 8.16
CA THR A 130 -7.51 -3.46 6.83
C THR A 130 -6.84 -4.82 6.67
N ASN A 131 -6.37 -5.40 7.75
CA ASN A 131 -5.70 -6.70 7.74
C ASN A 131 -6.73 -7.84 7.59
#